data_bbe1f017c2f6546a21838e743a41e4ad
#
_entry.id   bbe1f017c2f6546a21838e743a41e4ad
#
_cell.length_a   1.000
_cell.length_b   1.000
_cell.length_c   1.000
_cell.angle_alpha   90.00
_cell.angle_beta   90.00
_cell.angle_gamma   90.00
#
_symmetry.space_group_name_H-M   'P 1'
#
loop_
_entity.id
_entity.type
_entity.pdbx_description
1 polymer ?
#
loop_
_entity_poly.entity_id
_entity_poly.type
_entity_poly.pdbx_seq_one_letter_code
_entity_poly.pdbx_strand_id
1 'polypeptide(L)'
;HPVVAGNAKGRRRGRPAERKAAGCRPGYSVPVTTSQTSSSAVGPVLVVDFGAQYAQLIARRVREAGVYSEIVPHSMDAAAMLDKQPSAIILSGGPSSVYADGAPSVDPALFDAGVPVLGICYGFQAMAQALGGTVGRTGTREYGHTPARVEEGSCLFDGTPDDQVVWMSHGDAVQAAPEGFTVTASTSQTPVAAFENPGRRLYGLQWHPEVLHSEHGQAALV
;
A
#
# COMPACT_ATOMS: atom_id res chain seq x y z
N HIS A 1 26.40 -59.47 27.36
CA HIS A 1 26.82 -58.14 26.89
C HIS A 1 25.78 -57.11 27.31
N PRO A 2 26.13 -56.02 27.99
CA PRO A 2 25.17 -55.12 28.59
C PRO A 2 24.62 -54.07 27.61
N VAL A 3 23.31 -53.84 27.71
CA VAL A 3 22.57 -52.79 27.03
C VAL A 3 22.83 -51.48 27.76
N VAL A 4 23.34 -50.46 27.04
CA VAL A 4 23.54 -49.12 27.58
C VAL A 4 22.27 -48.27 27.30
N ALA A 5 21.61 -47.83 28.36
CA ALA A 5 20.46 -46.94 28.29
C ALA A 5 20.91 -45.50 27.96
N GLY A 6 20.49 -44.98 26.82
CA GLY A 6 20.73 -43.61 26.41
C GLY A 6 19.70 -42.66 27.02
N ASN A 7 20.17 -41.70 27.78
CA ASN A 7 19.41 -40.67 28.52
C ASN A 7 18.90 -39.59 27.56
N ALA A 8 17.60 -39.55 27.29
CA ALA A 8 16.95 -38.49 26.50
C ALA A 8 16.76 -37.22 27.34
N LYS A 9 17.65 -36.24 27.22
CA LYS A 9 17.48 -34.91 27.74
C LYS A 9 16.37 -34.16 26.97
N GLY A 10 15.25 -33.95 27.62
CA GLY A 10 14.15 -33.17 27.11
C GLY A 10 14.57 -31.74 26.79
N ARG A 11 14.50 -31.35 25.53
CA ARG A 11 14.58 -29.95 25.09
C ARG A 11 13.32 -29.24 25.51
N ARG A 12 13.44 -28.35 26.49
CA ARG A 12 12.41 -27.36 26.82
C ARG A 12 12.19 -26.47 25.59
N ARG A 13 11.01 -26.54 25.01
CA ARG A 13 10.55 -25.56 24.00
C ARG A 13 10.44 -24.21 24.71
N GLY A 14 11.30 -23.27 24.31
CA GLY A 14 11.21 -21.88 24.75
C GLY A 14 9.87 -21.30 24.29
N ARG A 15 9.19 -20.59 25.19
CA ARG A 15 8.04 -19.75 24.85
C ARG A 15 8.49 -18.74 23.78
N PRO A 16 7.66 -18.45 22.75
CA PRO A 16 7.93 -17.33 21.85
C PRO A 16 7.94 -16.05 22.69
N ALA A 17 9.00 -15.26 22.56
CA ALA A 17 9.09 -13.95 23.16
C ALA A 17 8.00 -13.07 22.54
N GLU A 18 7.17 -12.46 23.39
CA GLU A 18 6.26 -11.38 23.00
C GLU A 18 7.10 -10.25 22.40
N ARG A 19 7.07 -10.14 21.09
CA ARG A 19 7.71 -9.03 20.38
C ARG A 19 6.84 -7.80 20.53
N LYS A 20 7.39 -6.79 21.14
CA LYS A 20 6.80 -5.45 21.22
C LYS A 20 6.79 -4.87 19.81
N ALA A 21 5.60 -4.70 19.23
CA ALA A 21 5.40 -3.93 18.02
C ALA A 21 5.96 -2.51 18.22
N ALA A 22 7.04 -2.18 17.56
CA ALA A 22 7.63 -0.87 17.57
C ALA A 22 6.96 -0.03 16.48
N GLY A 23 5.97 0.81 16.86
CA GLY A 23 5.91 2.14 16.30
C GLY A 23 5.10 2.40 15.05
N CYS A 24 4.03 1.66 14.71
CA CYS A 24 3.09 2.09 13.65
C CYS A 24 1.83 2.82 14.15
N ARG A 25 1.82 3.26 15.39
CA ARG A 25 0.72 4.10 15.90
C ARG A 25 1.09 5.57 15.74
N PRO A 26 0.39 6.35 14.87
CA PRO A 26 0.40 7.79 15.03
C PRO A 26 -0.17 8.08 16.43
N GLY A 27 0.58 8.80 17.26
CA GLY A 27 0.19 9.14 18.62
C GLY A 27 -1.02 10.08 18.63
N TYR A 28 -2.22 9.56 18.47
CA TYR A 28 -3.46 10.24 18.77
C TYR A 28 -3.90 9.81 20.16
N SER A 29 -3.40 10.52 21.18
CA SER A 29 -4.09 10.62 22.45
C SER A 29 -5.25 11.58 22.27
N VAL A 30 -6.46 11.05 22.12
CA VAL A 30 -7.68 11.86 22.18
C VAL A 30 -7.97 12.14 23.65
N PRO A 31 -7.88 13.40 24.13
CA PRO A 31 -8.42 13.75 25.43
C PRO A 31 -9.95 13.67 25.31
N VAL A 32 -10.56 12.80 26.10
CA VAL A 32 -12.02 12.78 26.27
C VAL A 32 -12.42 14.04 27.03
N THR A 33 -12.65 15.10 26.31
CA THR A 33 -13.32 16.30 26.82
C THR A 33 -14.69 16.33 26.16
N THR A 34 -15.74 16.11 26.93
CA THR A 34 -17.13 16.34 26.55
C THR A 34 -17.33 17.85 26.29
N SER A 35 -17.04 18.27 25.09
CA SER A 35 -17.49 19.54 24.53
C SER A 35 -18.13 19.19 23.20
N GLN A 36 -19.35 19.71 22.98
CA GLN A 36 -20.02 19.64 21.69
C GLN A 36 -19.11 20.27 20.63
N THR A 37 -18.28 19.46 19.99
CA THR A 37 -17.51 19.85 18.84
C THR A 37 -18.36 19.58 17.62
N SER A 38 -18.66 20.66 16.89
CA SER A 38 -19.00 20.57 15.48
C SER A 38 -18.13 19.49 14.84
N SER A 39 -18.75 18.43 14.33
CA SER A 39 -18.11 17.44 13.49
C SER A 39 -17.46 18.20 12.35
N SER A 40 -16.15 18.49 12.44
CA SER A 40 -15.37 18.85 11.27
C SER A 40 -15.45 17.63 10.37
N ALA A 41 -16.24 17.74 9.30
CA ALA A 41 -16.37 16.67 8.34
C ALA A 41 -14.96 16.28 7.87
N VAL A 42 -14.57 15.04 8.13
CA VAL A 42 -13.31 14.50 7.59
C VAL A 42 -13.40 14.64 6.07
N GLY A 43 -12.41 15.26 5.43
CA GLY A 43 -12.40 15.45 3.99
C GLY A 43 -12.50 14.13 3.21
N PRO A 44 -12.83 14.17 1.92
CA PRO A 44 -12.97 12.99 1.11
C PRO A 44 -11.65 12.22 0.96
N VAL A 45 -11.73 10.91 0.74
CA VAL A 45 -10.64 10.18 0.08
C VAL A 45 -10.76 10.43 -1.42
N LEU A 46 -9.75 11.04 -2.04
CA LEU A 46 -9.73 11.23 -3.48
C LEU A 46 -9.13 10.00 -4.16
N VAL A 47 -9.85 9.45 -5.12
CA VAL A 47 -9.37 8.37 -5.99
C VAL A 47 -9.05 8.96 -7.35
N VAL A 48 -7.75 9.07 -7.66
CA VAL A 48 -7.26 9.59 -8.93
C VAL A 48 -7.40 8.51 -10.00
N ASP A 49 -8.17 8.78 -11.04
CA ASP A 49 -8.45 7.84 -12.13
C ASP A 49 -7.45 8.01 -13.27
N PHE A 50 -6.59 7.01 -13.47
CA PHE A 50 -5.65 6.94 -14.58
C PHE A 50 -6.20 6.23 -15.83
N GLY A 51 -7.51 5.97 -15.89
CA GLY A 51 -8.19 5.42 -17.05
C GLY A 51 -8.36 3.90 -17.05
N ALA A 52 -8.07 3.22 -15.94
CA ALA A 52 -8.42 1.81 -15.77
C ALA A 52 -9.80 1.66 -15.11
N GLN A 53 -10.46 0.50 -15.34
CA GLN A 53 -11.83 0.26 -14.80
C GLN A 53 -11.89 0.22 -13.26
N TYR A 54 -10.78 0.24 -12.55
CA TYR A 54 -10.73 -0.06 -11.13
C TYR A 54 -10.94 1.14 -10.20
N ALA A 55 -10.85 2.39 -10.68
CA ALA A 55 -11.07 3.57 -9.86
C ALA A 55 -12.45 3.55 -9.17
N GLN A 56 -13.50 3.11 -9.88
CA GLN A 56 -14.84 2.95 -9.33
C GLN A 56 -14.88 1.89 -8.21
N LEU A 57 -14.17 0.78 -8.40
CA LEU A 57 -14.13 -0.29 -7.41
C LEU A 57 -13.34 0.14 -6.16
N ILE A 58 -12.22 0.83 -6.33
CA ILE A 58 -11.45 1.42 -5.23
C ILE A 58 -12.34 2.37 -4.41
N ALA A 59 -13.01 3.32 -5.08
CA ALA A 59 -13.90 4.26 -4.43
C ALA A 59 -15.05 3.58 -3.67
N ARG A 60 -15.58 2.49 -4.23
CA ARG A 60 -16.59 1.66 -3.58
C ARG A 60 -16.04 0.99 -2.32
N ARG A 61 -14.84 0.40 -2.37
CA ARG A 61 -14.20 -0.24 -1.22
C ARG A 61 -13.95 0.72 -0.07
N VAL A 62 -13.52 1.94 -0.38
CA VAL A 62 -13.36 3.03 0.61
C VAL A 62 -14.70 3.34 1.28
N ARG A 63 -15.81 3.43 0.51
CA ARG A 63 -17.15 3.68 1.06
C ARG A 63 -17.68 2.50 1.88
N GLU A 64 -17.38 1.27 1.50
CA GLU A 64 -17.71 0.06 2.27
C GLU A 64 -17.02 0.07 3.65
N ALA A 65 -15.87 0.76 3.78
CA ALA A 65 -15.20 1.04 5.04
C ALA A 65 -15.80 2.22 5.83
N GLY A 66 -16.89 2.82 5.36
CA GLY A 66 -17.57 3.94 5.99
C GLY A 66 -16.93 5.31 5.74
N VAL A 67 -16.00 5.42 4.79
CA VAL A 67 -15.31 6.67 4.45
C VAL A 67 -15.85 7.24 3.13
N TYR A 68 -16.11 8.57 3.11
CA TYR A 68 -16.55 9.23 1.90
C TYR A 68 -15.40 9.33 0.88
N SER A 69 -15.68 9.01 -0.39
CA SER A 69 -14.69 9.06 -1.46
C SER A 69 -15.23 9.74 -2.72
N GLU A 70 -14.36 10.46 -3.41
CA GLU A 70 -14.61 11.09 -4.70
C GLU A 70 -13.61 10.58 -5.74
N ILE A 71 -14.07 10.36 -6.97
CA ILE A 71 -13.19 10.05 -8.10
C ILE A 71 -12.86 11.36 -8.82
N VAL A 72 -11.58 11.58 -9.06
CA VAL A 72 -11.08 12.75 -9.79
C VAL A 72 -10.23 12.31 -10.97
N PRO A 73 -10.23 13.03 -12.10
CA PRO A 73 -9.40 12.68 -13.24
C PRO A 73 -7.92 12.94 -12.94
N HIS A 74 -7.03 12.17 -13.52
CA HIS A 74 -5.56 12.37 -13.40
C HIS A 74 -5.11 13.74 -13.94
N SER A 75 -5.90 14.38 -14.79
CA SER A 75 -5.63 15.73 -15.33
C SER A 75 -5.93 16.86 -14.35
N MET A 76 -6.54 16.58 -13.19
CA MET A 76 -6.72 17.58 -12.13
C MET A 76 -5.36 17.89 -11.53
N ASP A 77 -5.01 19.19 -11.43
CA ASP A 77 -3.76 19.60 -10.81
C ASP A 77 -3.73 19.35 -9.28
N ALA A 78 -2.52 19.31 -8.73
CA ALA A 78 -2.33 19.04 -7.30
C ALA A 78 -3.02 20.08 -6.41
N ALA A 79 -3.00 21.35 -6.78
CA ALA A 79 -3.61 22.43 -6.00
C ALA A 79 -5.13 22.24 -5.91
N ALA A 80 -5.79 21.95 -7.05
CA ALA A 80 -7.22 21.69 -7.08
C ALA A 80 -7.63 20.43 -6.29
N MET A 81 -6.77 19.39 -6.26
CA MET A 81 -6.99 18.22 -5.41
C MET A 81 -6.89 18.59 -3.93
N LEU A 82 -5.88 19.38 -3.54
CA LEU A 82 -5.62 19.78 -2.16
C LEU A 82 -6.66 20.79 -1.64
N ASP A 83 -7.22 21.65 -2.51
CA ASP A 83 -8.31 22.56 -2.15
C ASP A 83 -9.58 21.82 -1.70
N LYS A 84 -9.74 20.54 -2.10
CA LYS A 84 -10.81 19.67 -1.59
C LYS A 84 -10.58 19.20 -0.15
N GLN A 85 -9.43 19.54 0.44
CA GLN A 85 -9.03 19.13 1.80
C GLN A 85 -9.13 17.60 2.01
N PRO A 86 -8.51 16.78 1.14
CA PRO A 86 -8.66 15.34 1.22
C PRO A 86 -8.07 14.77 2.51
N SER A 87 -8.71 13.75 3.06
CA SER A 87 -8.18 12.97 4.17
C SER A 87 -7.09 11.99 3.72
N ALA A 88 -7.18 11.52 2.48
CA ALA A 88 -6.17 10.71 1.80
C ALA A 88 -6.35 10.77 0.28
N ILE A 89 -5.33 10.38 -0.46
CA ILE A 89 -5.35 10.27 -1.92
C ILE A 89 -4.96 8.84 -2.31
N ILE A 90 -5.74 8.22 -3.20
CA ILE A 90 -5.42 6.92 -3.78
C ILE A 90 -5.17 7.11 -5.27
N LEU A 91 -3.99 6.72 -5.74
CA LEU A 91 -3.60 6.70 -7.13
C LEU A 91 -3.96 5.33 -7.71
N SER A 92 -4.94 5.27 -8.62
CA SER A 92 -5.47 4.02 -9.15
C SER A 92 -4.53 3.31 -10.13
N GLY A 93 -4.93 2.14 -10.62
CA GLY A 93 -4.32 1.49 -11.77
C GLY A 93 -4.53 2.28 -13.06
N GLY A 94 -3.74 1.96 -14.09
CA GLY A 94 -3.81 2.58 -15.42
C GLY A 94 -3.53 1.57 -16.52
N PRO A 95 -3.92 1.86 -17.79
CA PRO A 95 -3.82 0.92 -18.91
C PRO A 95 -2.42 0.91 -19.56
N SER A 96 -1.55 1.87 -19.25
CA SER A 96 -0.29 2.14 -19.96
C SER A 96 0.93 1.86 -19.10
N SER A 97 2.11 1.77 -19.72
CA SER A 97 3.39 1.88 -19.01
C SER A 97 3.65 3.34 -18.60
N VAL A 98 4.16 3.56 -17.38
CA VAL A 98 4.42 4.94 -16.87
C VAL A 98 5.47 5.73 -17.67
N TYR A 99 6.27 5.03 -18.48
CA TYR A 99 7.29 5.61 -19.36
C TYR A 99 6.86 5.66 -20.85
N ALA A 100 5.59 5.33 -21.16
CA ALA A 100 5.06 5.48 -22.50
C ALA A 100 4.84 6.97 -22.85
N ASP A 101 5.00 7.32 -24.13
CA ASP A 101 4.73 8.68 -24.60
C ASP A 101 3.28 9.07 -24.31
N GLY A 102 3.08 10.20 -23.63
CA GLY A 102 1.76 10.67 -23.23
C GLY A 102 1.13 9.91 -22.05
N ALA A 103 1.89 9.06 -21.36
CA ALA A 103 1.42 8.40 -20.15
C ALA A 103 1.02 9.43 -19.06
N PRO A 104 -0.09 9.21 -18.35
CA PRO A 104 -0.49 10.07 -17.25
C PRO A 104 0.60 10.18 -16.20
N SER A 105 0.98 11.38 -15.80
CA SER A 105 1.96 11.64 -14.75
C SER A 105 1.28 12.09 -13.46
N VAL A 106 2.00 12.00 -12.35
CA VAL A 106 1.59 12.53 -11.06
C VAL A 106 2.42 13.76 -10.74
N ASP A 107 1.78 14.84 -10.35
CA ASP A 107 2.49 16.03 -9.87
C ASP A 107 3.20 15.70 -8.54
N PRO A 108 4.54 15.79 -8.46
CA PRO A 108 5.29 15.51 -7.24
C PRO A 108 4.84 16.33 -6.02
N ALA A 109 4.25 17.50 -6.23
CA ALA A 109 3.73 18.36 -5.15
C ALA A 109 2.69 17.64 -4.27
N LEU A 110 1.97 16.65 -4.81
CA LEU A 110 1.05 15.82 -4.02
C LEU A 110 1.76 15.04 -2.91
N PHE A 111 3.00 14.63 -3.15
CA PHE A 111 3.76 13.83 -2.19
C PHE A 111 4.39 14.65 -1.05
N ASP A 112 4.45 15.97 -1.21
CA ASP A 112 4.98 16.90 -0.20
C ASP A 112 3.88 17.62 0.59
N ALA A 113 2.62 17.38 0.23
CA ALA A 113 1.46 18.04 0.84
C ALA A 113 1.12 17.53 2.25
N GLY A 114 1.77 16.46 2.74
CA GLY A 114 1.51 15.87 4.05
C GLY A 114 0.19 15.09 4.15
N VAL A 115 -0.54 14.96 3.05
CA VAL A 115 -1.72 14.09 2.93
C VAL A 115 -1.26 12.65 2.71
N PRO A 116 -1.87 11.64 3.35
CA PRO A 116 -1.56 10.24 3.04
C PRO A 116 -1.83 9.91 1.58
N VAL A 117 -0.87 9.24 0.91
CA VAL A 117 -1.03 8.80 -0.48
C VAL A 117 -0.76 7.31 -0.59
N LEU A 118 -1.68 6.58 -1.23
CA LEU A 118 -1.53 5.18 -1.59
C LEU A 118 -1.49 5.03 -3.12
N GLY A 119 -0.41 4.49 -3.66
CA GLY A 119 -0.30 4.10 -5.07
C GLY A 119 -0.67 2.64 -5.29
N ILE A 120 -1.53 2.37 -6.28
CA ILE A 120 -1.97 1.01 -6.65
C ILE A 120 -1.57 0.75 -8.11
N CYS A 121 -0.82 -0.33 -8.35
CA CYS A 121 -0.41 -0.80 -9.69
C CYS A 121 0.24 0.33 -10.51
N TYR A 122 -0.44 0.93 -11.48
CA TYR A 122 0.06 2.08 -12.22
C TYR A 122 0.40 3.26 -11.30
N GLY A 123 -0.49 3.60 -10.37
CA GLY A 123 -0.27 4.69 -9.41
C GLY A 123 0.95 4.47 -8.51
N PHE A 124 1.25 3.22 -8.15
CA PHE A 124 2.47 2.82 -7.45
C PHE A 124 3.72 3.06 -8.29
N GLN A 125 3.70 2.66 -9.57
CA GLN A 125 4.79 2.87 -10.50
C GLN A 125 5.00 4.37 -10.80
N ALA A 126 3.92 5.13 -11.00
CA ALA A 126 3.97 6.57 -11.21
C ALA A 126 4.54 7.31 -9.99
N MET A 127 4.16 6.92 -8.78
CA MET A 127 4.75 7.42 -7.53
C MET A 127 6.24 7.09 -7.46
N ALA A 128 6.63 5.83 -7.74
CA ALA A 128 8.05 5.43 -7.73
C ALA A 128 8.87 6.30 -8.68
N GLN A 129 8.39 6.48 -9.93
CA GLN A 129 9.08 7.29 -10.95
C GLN A 129 9.18 8.76 -10.54
N ALA A 130 8.08 9.36 -10.04
CA ALA A 130 8.04 10.76 -9.63
C ALA A 130 8.98 11.06 -8.45
N LEU A 131 9.25 10.07 -7.61
CA LEU A 131 10.11 10.18 -6.42
C LEU A 131 11.54 9.69 -6.64
N GLY A 132 11.92 9.38 -7.90
CA GLY A 132 13.29 9.00 -8.26
C GLY A 132 13.59 7.50 -8.16
N GLY A 133 12.58 6.66 -7.98
CA GLY A 133 12.67 5.21 -8.13
C GLY A 133 12.77 4.79 -9.61
N THR A 134 12.97 3.51 -9.84
CA THR A 134 13.13 2.96 -11.19
C THR A 134 11.98 2.01 -11.50
N VAL A 135 11.33 2.21 -12.65
CA VAL A 135 10.30 1.33 -13.21
C VAL A 135 10.75 0.78 -14.54
N GLY A 136 10.53 -0.49 -14.79
CA GLY A 136 10.91 -1.11 -16.05
C GLY A 136 10.25 -2.47 -16.26
N ARG A 137 10.48 -3.04 -17.44
CA ARG A 137 9.99 -4.37 -17.78
C ARG A 137 10.71 -5.42 -16.95
N THR A 138 9.95 -6.33 -16.36
CA THR A 138 10.52 -7.45 -15.58
C THR A 138 10.97 -8.63 -16.45
N GLY A 139 10.63 -8.62 -17.76
CA GLY A 139 10.82 -9.76 -18.64
C GLY A 139 9.78 -10.88 -18.43
N THR A 140 9.21 -10.97 -17.28
CA THR A 140 8.07 -11.84 -16.91
C THR A 140 6.88 -10.97 -16.54
N ARG A 141 5.69 -11.42 -16.94
CA ARG A 141 4.44 -10.73 -16.60
C ARG A 141 3.75 -11.48 -15.49
N GLU A 142 3.23 -10.76 -14.51
CA GLU A 142 2.43 -11.36 -13.45
C GLU A 142 0.96 -11.01 -13.65
N TYR A 143 0.14 -12.05 -13.84
CA TYR A 143 -1.31 -11.95 -13.99
C TYR A 143 -2.00 -13.02 -13.17
N GLY A 144 -3.02 -12.61 -12.40
CA GLY A 144 -3.82 -13.52 -11.59
C GLY A 144 -3.28 -13.69 -10.17
N HIS A 145 -3.64 -14.82 -9.55
CA HIS A 145 -3.23 -15.15 -8.18
C HIS A 145 -1.73 -15.35 -8.08
N THR A 146 -1.09 -14.54 -7.26
CA THR A 146 0.36 -14.55 -7.07
C THR A 146 0.67 -14.60 -5.58
N PRO A 147 1.49 -15.56 -5.11
CA PRO A 147 1.99 -15.55 -3.73
C PRO A 147 2.90 -14.34 -3.52
N ALA A 148 2.61 -13.56 -2.48
CA ALA A 148 3.40 -12.42 -2.05
C ALA A 148 3.86 -12.61 -0.61
N ARG A 149 5.08 -12.20 -0.33
CA ARG A 149 5.66 -12.14 1.01
C ARG A 149 5.65 -10.69 1.47
N VAL A 150 5.03 -10.46 2.61
CA VAL A 150 4.99 -9.16 3.30
C VAL A 150 6.05 -9.15 4.40
N GLU A 151 6.75 -8.04 4.55
CA GLU A 151 7.77 -7.87 5.59
C GLU A 151 7.14 -7.47 6.93
N GLU A 152 7.66 -8.04 8.01
CA GLU A 152 7.22 -7.73 9.37
C GLU A 152 7.45 -6.25 9.70
N GLY A 153 6.46 -5.60 10.27
CA GLY A 153 6.54 -4.19 10.71
C GLY A 153 6.10 -3.18 9.66
N SER A 154 5.58 -3.62 8.52
CA SER A 154 4.91 -2.74 7.57
C SER A 154 3.66 -2.11 8.19
N CYS A 155 3.50 -0.80 7.99
CA CYS A 155 2.29 -0.08 8.40
C CYS A 155 1.09 -0.43 7.52
N LEU A 156 1.33 -0.61 6.22
CA LEU A 156 0.28 -0.90 5.24
C LEU A 156 -0.36 -2.27 5.46
N PHE A 157 0.40 -3.23 6.03
CA PHE A 157 -0.03 -4.61 6.20
C PHE A 157 -0.15 -5.03 7.67
N ASP A 158 -0.23 -4.04 8.59
CA ASP A 158 -0.36 -4.33 10.03
C ASP A 158 -1.58 -5.22 10.31
N GLY A 159 -1.37 -6.26 11.09
CA GLY A 159 -2.41 -7.24 11.43
C GLY A 159 -2.78 -8.24 10.32
N THR A 160 -2.09 -8.23 9.18
CA THR A 160 -2.26 -9.24 8.12
C THR A 160 -1.17 -10.31 8.18
N PRO A 161 -1.39 -11.53 7.61
CA PRO A 161 -0.35 -12.55 7.50
C PRO A 161 0.82 -12.11 6.61
N ASP A 162 2.03 -12.61 6.91
CA ASP A 162 3.22 -12.36 6.08
C ASP A 162 3.13 -13.00 4.69
N ASP A 163 2.55 -14.19 4.59
CA ASP A 163 2.32 -14.88 3.32
C ASP A 163 0.87 -14.67 2.89
N GLN A 164 0.68 -14.07 1.72
CA GLN A 164 -0.63 -13.71 1.18
C GLN A 164 -0.74 -14.14 -0.28
N VAL A 165 -1.96 -14.36 -0.76
CA VAL A 165 -2.25 -14.48 -2.19
C VAL A 165 -2.88 -13.19 -2.67
N VAL A 166 -2.26 -12.54 -3.67
CA VAL A 166 -2.66 -11.24 -4.19
C VAL A 166 -2.97 -11.32 -5.68
N TRP A 167 -3.77 -10.38 -6.19
CA TRP A 167 -4.09 -10.32 -7.61
C TRP A 167 -3.17 -9.36 -8.35
N MET A 168 -2.26 -9.92 -9.14
CA MET A 168 -1.36 -9.16 -10.02
C MET A 168 -1.99 -8.95 -11.39
N SER A 169 -1.68 -7.81 -12.02
CA SER A 169 -2.08 -7.49 -13.38
C SER A 169 -1.10 -6.49 -14.00
N HIS A 170 0.16 -6.88 -14.20
CA HIS A 170 1.18 -5.97 -14.69
C HIS A 170 2.23 -6.66 -15.58
N GLY A 171 2.86 -5.87 -16.46
CA GLY A 171 4.02 -6.28 -17.27
C GLY A 171 5.27 -5.45 -16.95
N ASP A 172 5.11 -4.34 -16.25
CA ASP A 172 6.15 -3.47 -15.75
C ASP A 172 6.10 -3.49 -14.22
N ALA A 173 7.24 -3.31 -13.55
CA ALA A 173 7.32 -3.26 -12.11
C ALA A 173 8.35 -2.25 -11.62
N VAL A 174 8.24 -1.84 -10.38
CA VAL A 174 9.26 -1.07 -9.69
C VAL A 174 10.48 -1.99 -9.49
N GLN A 175 11.62 -1.58 -10.03
CA GLN A 175 12.90 -2.29 -9.93
C GLN A 175 13.73 -1.79 -8.74
N ALA A 176 13.60 -0.48 -8.43
CA ALA A 176 14.23 0.13 -7.27
C ALA A 176 13.26 1.13 -6.63
N ALA A 177 13.03 0.97 -5.32
CA ALA A 177 12.25 1.92 -4.54
C ALA A 177 12.95 3.28 -4.49
N PRO A 178 12.21 4.40 -4.33
CA PRO A 178 12.79 5.72 -4.12
C PRO A 178 13.65 5.76 -2.84
N GLU A 179 14.59 6.70 -2.79
CA GLU A 179 15.41 6.91 -1.58
C GLU A 179 14.53 7.22 -0.35
N GLY A 180 14.86 6.61 0.78
CA GLY A 180 14.13 6.77 2.03
C GLY A 180 12.84 5.96 2.15
N PHE A 181 12.55 5.10 1.17
CA PHE A 181 11.45 4.15 1.25
C PHE A 181 11.93 2.76 1.67
N THR A 182 11.10 2.07 2.43
CA THR A 182 11.34 0.67 2.82
C THR A 182 10.49 -0.22 1.91
N VAL A 183 11.12 -1.24 1.31
CA VAL A 183 10.40 -2.30 0.59
C VAL A 183 9.70 -3.18 1.61
N THR A 184 8.39 -3.35 1.47
CA THR A 184 7.53 -4.02 2.45
C THR A 184 6.82 -5.26 1.91
N ALA A 185 6.92 -5.53 0.61
CA ALA A 185 6.51 -6.82 0.06
C ALA A 185 7.28 -7.17 -1.21
N SER A 186 7.35 -8.46 -1.48
CA SER A 186 7.97 -9.02 -2.68
C SER A 186 7.20 -10.24 -3.20
N THR A 187 7.41 -10.59 -4.47
CA THR A 187 7.02 -11.88 -5.06
C THR A 187 8.25 -12.57 -5.64
N SER A 188 8.08 -13.76 -6.19
CA SER A 188 9.17 -14.47 -6.86
C SER A 188 9.68 -13.74 -8.12
N GLN A 189 8.88 -12.86 -8.72
CA GLN A 189 9.18 -12.13 -9.96
C GLN A 189 9.35 -10.63 -9.75
N THR A 190 8.74 -10.09 -8.71
CA THR A 190 8.72 -8.65 -8.41
C THR A 190 9.35 -8.40 -7.04
N PRO A 191 10.67 -8.12 -6.99
CA PRO A 191 11.38 -7.87 -5.72
C PRO A 191 10.87 -6.66 -4.94
N VAL A 192 10.29 -5.67 -5.63
CA VAL A 192 9.67 -4.48 -5.04
C VAL A 192 8.18 -4.52 -5.36
N ALA A 193 7.42 -5.34 -4.64
CA ALA A 193 5.97 -5.46 -4.83
C ALA A 193 5.17 -4.47 -3.96
N ALA A 194 5.76 -3.96 -2.89
CA ALA A 194 5.24 -2.82 -2.13
C ALA A 194 6.39 -2.06 -1.48
N PHE A 195 6.16 -0.79 -1.22
CA PHE A 195 7.04 0.05 -0.41
C PHE A 195 6.27 1.06 0.41
N GLU A 196 6.90 1.58 1.45
CA GLU A 196 6.32 2.63 2.27
C GLU A 196 7.35 3.62 2.81
N ASN A 197 6.90 4.84 3.07
CA ASN A 197 7.58 5.83 3.88
C ASN A 197 6.57 6.43 4.87
N PRO A 198 6.39 5.82 6.05
CA PRO A 198 5.39 6.26 7.03
C PRO A 198 5.62 7.69 7.53
N GLY A 199 6.87 8.15 7.57
CA GLY A 199 7.21 9.52 7.96
C GLY A 199 6.65 10.56 7.00
N ARG A 200 6.54 10.23 5.73
CA ARG A 200 5.91 11.06 4.69
C ARG A 200 4.46 10.66 4.42
N ARG A 201 3.93 9.61 5.04
CA ARG A 201 2.61 9.02 4.79
C ARG A 201 2.42 8.57 3.34
N LEU A 202 3.47 8.01 2.73
CA LEU A 202 3.46 7.52 1.36
C LEU A 202 3.57 6.01 1.34
N TYR A 203 2.65 5.37 0.63
CA TYR A 203 2.50 3.92 0.56
C TYR A 203 2.24 3.49 -0.88
N GLY A 204 2.65 2.31 -1.23
CA GLY A 204 2.37 1.80 -2.57
C GLY A 204 2.49 0.30 -2.67
N LEU A 205 1.69 -0.29 -3.56
CA LEU A 205 1.66 -1.72 -3.83
C LEU A 205 1.38 -2.01 -5.31
N GLN A 206 1.97 -3.08 -5.82
CA GLN A 206 1.90 -3.44 -7.24
C GLN A 206 0.60 -4.16 -7.59
N TRP A 207 -0.01 -4.88 -6.66
CA TRP A 207 -1.25 -5.63 -6.90
C TRP A 207 -2.51 -4.79 -6.72
N HIS A 208 -3.65 -5.40 -6.96
CA HIS A 208 -4.98 -4.77 -6.84
C HIS A 208 -5.66 -5.20 -5.54
N PRO A 209 -5.60 -4.40 -4.46
CA PRO A 209 -6.21 -4.72 -3.17
C PRO A 209 -7.74 -4.61 -3.22
N GLU A 210 -8.29 -3.86 -4.17
CA GLU A 210 -9.71 -3.62 -4.33
C GLU A 210 -10.49 -4.83 -4.85
N VAL A 211 -9.81 -5.79 -5.51
CA VAL A 211 -10.48 -6.97 -6.06
C VAL A 211 -10.61 -8.08 -5.02
N LEU A 212 -11.67 -8.90 -5.13
CA LEU A 212 -11.93 -10.01 -4.19
C LEU A 212 -10.87 -11.10 -4.19
N HIS A 213 -10.05 -11.16 -5.24
CA HIS A 213 -8.99 -12.16 -5.40
C HIS A 213 -7.71 -11.81 -4.62
N SER A 214 -7.59 -10.60 -4.08
CA SER A 214 -6.52 -10.23 -3.16
C SER A 214 -6.96 -10.50 -1.74
N GLU A 215 -6.36 -11.52 -1.13
CA GLU A 215 -6.54 -11.78 0.29
C GLU A 215 -6.10 -10.53 1.09
N HIS A 216 -6.81 -10.22 2.15
CA HIS A 216 -6.52 -9.06 3.00
C HIS A 216 -6.48 -7.68 2.28
N GLY A 217 -6.92 -7.60 1.01
CA GLY A 217 -6.88 -6.34 0.24
C GLY A 217 -7.66 -5.20 0.89
N GLN A 218 -8.80 -5.49 1.54
CA GLN A 218 -9.57 -4.49 2.27
C GLN A 218 -8.77 -3.88 3.45
N ALA A 219 -7.94 -4.66 4.12
CA ALA A 219 -7.11 -4.17 5.23
C ALA A 219 -6.05 -3.15 4.75
N ALA A 220 -5.54 -3.31 3.53
CA ALA A 220 -4.61 -2.35 2.93
C ALA A 220 -5.27 -1.04 2.47
N LEU A 221 -6.62 -0.99 2.38
CA LEU A 221 -7.38 0.19 1.93
C LEU A 221 -7.99 1.00 3.08
N VAL A 222 -7.91 0.50 4.32
CA VAL A 222 -8.58 1.06 5.52
C VAL A 222 -7.55 1.40 6.59
#